data_e754d3cf6203b217d0cf6791db7f7073
#
_entry.id   e754d3cf6203b217d0cf6791db7f7073
#
_cell.length_a   1.000
_cell.length_b   1.000
_cell.length_c   1.000
_cell.angle_alpha   90.00
_cell.angle_beta   90.00
_cell.angle_gamma   90.00
#
_symmetry.space_group_name_H-M   'P 1'
#
loop_
_entity.id
_entity.type
_entity.pdbx_description
1 polymer ?
#
loop_
_entity_poly.entity_id
_entity_poly.type
_entity_poly.pdbx_seq_one_letter_code
_entity_poly.pdbx_strand_id
1 'polypeptide(L)'
;MATATKGKKVIRKRRERKNVEKGQVHIRSSFNNTMVTVTDLQGNALSWASSGGLGFRGSRKSTPFAAQTAAETAAKAAMEYGLKTVEVYVKGPGAGREAAIRALQAAGLDVSMIKDVTPIPHNGCRPPKRRRV
;
A
#
# COMPACT_ATOMS: atom_id res chain seq x y z
N MET A 1 15.69 -27.73 29.47
CA MET A 1 15.10 -27.34 29.39
C MET A 1 14.87 -26.45 28.45
N ALA A 2 14.42 -26.50 27.85
CA ALA A 2 14.10 -25.73 26.82
C ALA A 2 13.62 -24.42 27.14
N THR A 3 13.47 -24.25 28.32
CA THR A 3 12.98 -23.01 28.73
C THR A 3 13.74 -21.88 28.22
N ALA A 4 14.96 -21.99 28.09
CA ALA A 4 15.77 -20.89 27.66
C ALA A 4 15.33 -20.38 26.32
N THR A 5 14.94 -21.23 25.50
CA THR A 5 14.58 -20.83 24.21
C THR A 5 13.38 -20.01 24.18
N LYS A 6 12.46 -20.34 24.98
CA LYS A 6 11.27 -19.59 25.00
C LYS A 6 11.54 -18.22 25.41
N GLY A 7 12.21 -18.12 26.42
CA GLY A 7 12.50 -16.82 26.94
C GLY A 7 13.15 -15.95 25.90
N LYS A 8 14.01 -16.53 25.15
CA LYS A 8 14.70 -15.75 24.21
C LYS A 8 13.81 -15.17 23.20
N LYS A 9 12.86 -15.90 22.80
CA LYS A 9 12.01 -15.41 21.79
C LYS A 9 11.31 -14.22 22.29
N VAL A 10 10.86 -14.29 23.43
CA VAL A 10 10.11 -13.23 23.96
C VAL A 10 10.96 -12.02 24.07
N ILE A 11 12.19 -12.23 24.37
CA ILE A 11 13.04 -11.14 24.56
C ILE A 11 13.35 -10.46 23.32
N ARG A 12 13.05 -11.05 22.22
CA ARG A 12 13.26 -10.39 21.05
C ARG A 12 12.55 -9.13 21.22
N LYS A 13 13.20 -8.05 21.14
CA LYS A 13 12.69 -6.85 21.36
C LYS A 13 11.51 -6.58 20.71
N ARG A 14 10.52 -6.26 21.34
CA ARG A 14 9.40 -5.78 20.79
C ARG A 14 9.76 -4.51 20.27
N ARG A 15 9.60 -4.25 19.02
CA ARG A 15 9.76 -2.96 18.51
C ARG A 15 8.68 -2.13 19.06
N GLU A 16 8.98 -0.99 19.55
CA GLU A 16 8.01 -0.10 20.03
C GLU A 16 7.20 0.34 18.87
N ARG A 17 5.90 0.31 18.97
CA ARG A 17 5.05 0.77 17.91
C ARG A 17 5.15 2.26 17.85
N LYS A 18 5.40 2.75 16.66
CA LYS A 18 5.47 4.18 16.49
C LYS A 18 4.06 4.70 16.53
N ASN A 19 3.87 5.81 17.14
CA ASN A 19 2.58 6.46 17.19
C ASN A 19 2.59 7.55 16.12
N VAL A 20 2.01 7.26 14.97
CA VAL A 20 2.03 8.17 13.83
C VAL A 20 0.61 8.60 13.52
N GLU A 21 0.30 9.88 13.65
CA GLU A 21 -1.02 10.39 13.36
C GLU A 21 -1.20 10.76 11.88
N LYS A 22 -0.15 11.27 11.28
CA LYS A 22 -0.20 11.66 9.88
C LYS A 22 0.75 10.81 9.09
N GLY A 23 0.35 10.40 7.93
CA GLY A 23 1.19 9.58 7.09
C GLY A 23 0.88 9.77 5.63
N GLN A 24 1.46 8.92 4.82
CA GLN A 24 1.27 8.94 3.38
C GLN A 24 0.84 7.57 2.92
N VAL A 25 -0.02 7.53 1.92
CA VAL A 25 -0.40 6.27 1.30
C VAL A 25 0.06 6.34 -0.15
N HIS A 26 0.87 5.37 -0.53
CA HIS A 26 1.39 5.30 -1.89
C HIS A 26 0.67 4.17 -2.61
N ILE A 27 -0.10 4.52 -3.63
CA ILE A 27 -0.85 3.54 -4.41
C ILE A 27 -0.19 3.42 -5.77
N ARG A 28 0.32 2.26 -6.07
CA ARG A 28 0.90 2.01 -7.37
C ARG A 28 -0.05 1.09 -8.11
N SER A 29 -0.67 1.59 -9.17
CA SER A 29 -1.64 0.85 -9.93
C SER A 29 -1.11 0.57 -11.32
N SER A 30 -1.15 -0.67 -11.74
CA SER A 30 -0.79 -1.04 -13.10
C SER A 30 -2.01 -1.71 -13.71
N PHE A 31 -1.92 -2.07 -14.97
CA PHE A 31 -3.04 -2.75 -15.62
C PHE A 31 -3.27 -4.14 -15.03
N ASN A 32 -2.28 -4.70 -14.37
CA ASN A 32 -2.36 -6.06 -13.84
C ASN A 32 -2.47 -6.17 -12.33
N ASN A 33 -2.18 -5.13 -11.61
CA ASN A 33 -2.11 -5.24 -10.15
C ASN A 33 -2.22 -3.87 -9.50
N THR A 34 -2.53 -3.84 -8.22
CA THR A 34 -2.51 -2.62 -7.42
C THR A 34 -1.75 -2.90 -6.12
N MET A 35 -0.83 -2.04 -5.80
CA MET A 35 -0.03 -2.16 -4.58
C MET A 35 -0.26 -0.92 -3.73
N VAL A 36 -0.48 -1.12 -2.46
CA VAL A 36 -0.73 -0.03 -1.52
C VAL A 36 0.30 -0.11 -0.40
N THR A 37 0.99 0.99 -0.15
CA THR A 37 1.96 1.07 0.93
C THR A 37 1.62 2.28 1.79
N VAL A 38 1.51 2.09 3.08
CA VAL A 38 1.24 3.18 4.00
C VAL A 38 2.52 3.50 4.74
N THR A 39 2.91 4.76 4.73
CA THR A 39 4.15 5.20 5.34
C THR A 39 3.91 6.37 6.28
N ASP A 40 4.92 6.73 7.03
CA ASP A 40 4.87 7.96 7.81
C ASP A 40 5.30 9.11 6.89
N LEU A 41 5.36 10.30 7.41
CA LEU A 41 5.72 11.49 6.61
C LEU A 41 7.17 11.45 6.10
N GLN A 42 7.99 10.64 6.69
CA GLN A 42 9.38 10.51 6.29
C GLN A 42 9.60 9.42 5.27
N GLY A 43 8.56 8.66 4.96
CA GLY A 43 8.66 7.60 3.97
C GLY A 43 8.93 6.21 4.53
N ASN A 44 8.95 6.06 5.85
CA ASN A 44 9.16 4.73 6.44
C ASN A 44 7.88 3.92 6.39
N ALA A 45 7.92 2.74 5.81
CA ALA A 45 6.73 1.93 5.63
C ALA A 45 6.16 1.42 6.95
N LEU A 46 4.87 1.59 7.13
CA LEU A 46 4.16 1.10 8.31
C LEU A 46 3.41 -0.19 7.96
N SER A 47 2.80 -0.23 6.79
CA SER A 47 2.09 -1.42 6.33
C SER A 47 2.02 -1.41 4.83
N TRP A 48 1.73 -2.55 4.26
CA TRP A 48 1.58 -2.67 2.81
C TRP A 48 0.69 -3.85 2.47
N ALA A 49 0.10 -3.80 1.31
CA ALA A 49 -0.72 -4.88 0.78
C ALA A 49 -0.78 -4.77 -0.73
N SER A 50 -1.06 -5.86 -1.38
CA SER A 50 -1.26 -5.83 -2.82
C SER A 50 -2.35 -6.82 -3.18
N SER A 51 -2.92 -6.67 -4.37
CA SER A 51 -3.95 -7.59 -4.83
C SER A 51 -3.41 -9.02 -4.88
N GLY A 52 -2.20 -9.19 -5.39
CA GLY A 52 -1.60 -10.52 -5.47
C GLY A 52 -1.30 -11.13 -4.11
N GLY A 53 -0.94 -10.31 -3.15
CA GLY A 53 -0.64 -10.76 -1.81
C GLY A 53 -1.85 -11.23 -1.02
N LEU A 54 -3.05 -10.84 -1.45
CA LEU A 54 -4.28 -11.24 -0.78
C LEU A 54 -4.93 -12.47 -1.39
N GLY A 55 -4.25 -13.13 -2.31
CA GLY A 55 -4.78 -14.34 -2.89
C GLY A 55 -5.45 -14.20 -4.25
N PHE A 56 -5.60 -12.99 -4.76
CA PHE A 56 -6.13 -12.79 -6.10
C PHE A 56 -5.07 -13.22 -7.09
N ARG A 57 -5.47 -13.94 -8.10
CA ARG A 57 -4.54 -14.47 -9.08
C ARG A 57 -4.96 -14.12 -10.50
N GLY A 58 -3.99 -14.02 -11.38
CA GLY A 58 -4.24 -13.77 -12.80
C GLY A 58 -5.02 -12.49 -13.01
N SER A 59 -6.06 -12.54 -13.81
CA SER A 59 -6.84 -11.37 -14.16
C SER A 59 -7.58 -10.78 -12.96
N ARG A 60 -7.75 -11.52 -11.89
CA ARG A 60 -8.45 -11.00 -10.72
C ARG A 60 -7.67 -9.90 -10.01
N LYS A 61 -6.37 -9.88 -10.16
CA LYS A 61 -5.54 -8.87 -9.53
C LYS A 61 -5.80 -7.47 -10.08
N SER A 62 -6.29 -7.38 -11.30
CA SER A 62 -6.50 -6.09 -11.93
C SER A 62 -7.86 -5.47 -11.63
N THR A 63 -8.70 -6.13 -10.87
CA THR A 63 -10.05 -5.65 -10.63
C THR A 63 -10.08 -4.54 -9.57
N PRO A 64 -11.06 -3.63 -9.66
CA PRO A 64 -11.21 -2.62 -8.63
C PRO A 64 -11.50 -3.20 -7.25
N PHE A 65 -12.20 -4.33 -7.20
CA PHE A 65 -12.49 -4.98 -5.93
C PHE A 65 -11.20 -5.45 -5.24
N ALA A 66 -10.27 -6.01 -6.01
CA ALA A 66 -8.99 -6.44 -5.47
C ALA A 66 -8.20 -5.25 -4.91
N ALA A 67 -8.23 -4.13 -5.61
CA ALA A 67 -7.56 -2.92 -5.16
C ALA A 67 -8.20 -2.39 -3.88
N GLN A 68 -9.51 -2.43 -3.81
CA GLN A 68 -10.24 -2.01 -2.63
C GLN A 68 -9.86 -2.86 -1.42
N THR A 69 -9.80 -4.16 -1.59
CA THR A 69 -9.44 -5.08 -0.51
C THR A 69 -8.01 -4.84 -0.05
N ALA A 70 -7.08 -4.61 -1.00
CA ALA A 70 -5.69 -4.32 -0.67
C ALA A 70 -5.58 -3.03 0.14
N ALA A 71 -6.28 -1.99 -0.27
CA ALA A 71 -6.25 -0.71 0.43
C ALA A 71 -6.84 -0.83 1.83
N GLU A 72 -7.93 -1.56 1.99
CA GLU A 72 -8.53 -1.77 3.30
C GLU A 72 -7.59 -2.52 4.22
N THR A 73 -6.94 -3.56 3.73
CA THR A 73 -6.01 -4.34 4.52
C THR A 73 -4.84 -3.49 4.99
N ALA A 74 -4.25 -2.73 4.09
CA ALA A 74 -3.12 -1.87 4.44
C ALA A 74 -3.56 -0.79 5.42
N ALA A 75 -4.73 -0.20 5.21
CA ALA A 75 -5.23 0.85 6.08
C ALA A 75 -5.49 0.35 7.50
N LYS A 76 -6.11 -0.81 7.63
CA LYS A 76 -6.39 -1.36 8.94
C LYS A 76 -5.12 -1.67 9.71
N ALA A 77 -4.13 -2.23 9.02
CA ALA A 77 -2.85 -2.52 9.65
C ALA A 77 -2.15 -1.24 10.09
N ALA A 78 -2.24 -0.19 9.29
CA ALA A 78 -1.62 1.08 9.62
C ALA A 78 -2.32 1.79 10.77
N MET A 79 -3.62 1.61 10.89
CA MET A 79 -4.37 2.26 11.96
C MET A 79 -3.96 1.77 13.34
N GLU A 80 -3.31 0.63 13.41
CA GLU A 80 -2.78 0.15 14.68
C GLU A 80 -1.66 1.04 15.19
N TYR A 81 -1.06 1.82 14.31
CA TYR A 81 -0.01 2.76 14.69
C TYR A 81 -0.59 4.14 15.02
N GLY A 82 -1.90 4.23 15.12
CA GLY A 82 -2.56 5.48 15.45
C GLY A 82 -2.79 6.42 14.28
N LEU A 83 -2.62 5.95 13.06
CA LEU A 83 -2.75 6.79 11.88
C LEU A 83 -4.19 7.28 11.71
N LYS A 84 -4.35 8.56 11.48
CA LYS A 84 -5.67 9.18 11.31
C LYS A 84 -5.79 9.94 10.00
N THR A 85 -4.79 10.71 9.65
CA THR A 85 -4.83 11.55 8.45
C THR A 85 -3.76 11.11 7.50
N VAL A 86 -4.07 11.02 6.22
CA VAL A 86 -3.11 10.59 5.21
C VAL A 86 -3.13 11.48 3.99
N GLU A 87 -1.99 11.56 3.33
CA GLU A 87 -1.86 12.18 2.03
C GLU A 87 -1.72 11.03 1.06
N VAL A 88 -2.49 11.04 -0.01
CA VAL A 88 -2.48 9.95 -0.97
C VAL A 88 -1.68 10.31 -2.21
N TYR A 89 -0.74 9.46 -2.56
CA TYR A 89 0.05 9.63 -3.78
C TYR A 89 -0.24 8.47 -4.69
N VAL A 90 -0.84 8.74 -5.83
CA VAL A 90 -1.28 7.72 -6.78
C VAL A 90 -0.35 7.68 -7.97
N LYS A 91 0.04 6.51 -8.39
CA LYS A 91 0.95 6.33 -9.48
C LYS A 91 0.46 5.23 -10.40
N GLY A 92 0.44 5.47 -11.68
CA GLY A 92 0.10 4.48 -12.69
C GLY A 92 -1.36 4.48 -13.12
N PRO A 93 -1.65 3.83 -14.21
CA PRO A 93 -2.96 3.89 -14.86
C PRO A 93 -3.98 2.82 -14.55
N GLY A 94 -3.76 1.96 -13.64
CA GLY A 94 -4.65 0.81 -13.45
C GLY A 94 -6.08 1.14 -13.05
N ALA A 95 -6.96 0.18 -13.18
CA ALA A 95 -8.37 0.33 -12.84
C ALA A 95 -8.59 0.48 -11.34
N GLY A 96 -7.63 0.07 -10.55
CA GLY A 96 -7.77 0.10 -9.09
C GLY A 96 -7.49 1.43 -8.42
N ARG A 97 -7.06 2.45 -9.17
CA ARG A 97 -6.70 3.73 -8.56
C ARG A 97 -7.79 4.30 -7.67
N GLU A 98 -8.95 4.53 -8.26
CA GLU A 98 -10.03 5.17 -7.52
C GLU A 98 -10.62 4.30 -6.45
N ALA A 99 -10.73 3.01 -6.73
CA ALA A 99 -11.27 2.08 -5.75
C ALA A 99 -10.40 2.02 -4.50
N ALA A 100 -9.09 2.08 -4.67
CA ALA A 100 -8.18 2.07 -3.54
C ALA A 100 -8.32 3.34 -2.70
N ILE A 101 -8.46 4.50 -3.35
CA ILE A 101 -8.63 5.76 -2.63
C ILE A 101 -9.93 5.75 -1.83
N ARG A 102 -11.01 5.28 -2.44
CA ARG A 102 -12.28 5.22 -1.75
C ARG A 102 -12.24 4.27 -0.56
N ALA A 103 -11.52 3.17 -0.71
CA ALA A 103 -11.39 2.21 0.37
C ALA A 103 -10.66 2.79 1.57
N LEU A 104 -9.70 3.67 1.35
CA LEU A 104 -9.00 4.34 2.45
C LEU A 104 -9.97 5.19 3.26
N GLN A 105 -10.85 5.91 2.59
CA GLN A 105 -11.84 6.72 3.28
C GLN A 105 -12.84 5.86 4.01
N ALA A 106 -13.26 4.78 3.40
CA ALA A 106 -14.21 3.85 4.01
C ALA A 106 -13.64 3.15 5.23
N ALA A 107 -12.33 2.96 5.26
CA ALA A 107 -11.67 2.32 6.40
C ALA A 107 -11.56 3.26 7.61
N GLY A 108 -11.81 4.53 7.42
CA GLY A 108 -11.77 5.49 8.51
C GLY A 108 -10.61 6.47 8.50
N LEU A 109 -9.78 6.45 7.47
CA LEU A 109 -8.69 7.40 7.35
C LEU A 109 -9.20 8.69 6.71
N ASP A 110 -8.68 9.80 7.21
CA ASP A 110 -9.06 11.10 6.70
C ASP A 110 -8.04 11.47 5.62
N VAL A 111 -8.49 11.57 4.38
CA VAL A 111 -7.61 11.89 3.26
C VAL A 111 -7.53 13.40 3.10
N SER A 112 -6.37 13.96 3.39
CA SER A 112 -6.19 15.40 3.31
C SER A 112 -5.79 15.89 1.93
N MET A 113 -5.14 15.06 1.15
CA MET A 113 -4.66 15.46 -0.17
C MET A 113 -4.52 14.23 -1.05
N ILE A 114 -4.82 14.39 -2.32
CA ILE A 114 -4.61 13.33 -3.30
C ILE A 114 -3.76 13.93 -4.41
N LYS A 115 -2.64 13.30 -4.71
CA LYS A 115 -1.74 13.78 -5.73
C LYS A 115 -1.34 12.65 -6.67
N ASP A 116 -1.34 12.93 -7.96
CA ASP A 116 -0.91 11.96 -8.96
C ASP A 116 0.59 12.17 -9.21
N VAL A 117 1.38 11.16 -8.94
CA VAL A 117 2.83 11.23 -9.10
C VAL A 117 3.33 10.27 -10.18
N THR A 118 2.47 9.95 -11.14
CA THR A 118 2.87 9.08 -12.24
C THR A 118 4.06 9.69 -12.98
N PRO A 119 5.15 8.96 -13.14
CA PRO A 119 6.32 9.51 -13.77
C PRO A 119 6.11 9.71 -15.27
N ILE A 120 6.51 10.85 -15.76
CA ILE A 120 6.44 11.16 -17.17
C ILE A 120 7.85 11.40 -17.66
N PRO A 121 8.39 10.54 -18.51
CA PRO A 121 9.77 10.72 -18.95
C PRO A 121 9.89 11.90 -19.92
N HIS A 122 11.05 12.56 -19.86
CA HIS A 122 11.33 13.65 -20.78
C HIS A 122 12.08 13.02 -21.97
N ASN A 123 11.38 12.16 -22.71
CA ASN A 123 11.86 11.33 -23.79
C ASN A 123 12.60 10.09 -23.30
N GLY A 124 13.18 10.10 -22.16
CA GLY A 124 13.73 8.89 -21.50
C GLY A 124 14.39 7.84 -22.39
N CYS A 125 14.32 6.62 -21.96
CA CYS A 125 14.89 5.50 -22.70
C CYS A 125 13.97 5.05 -23.80
N ARG A 126 14.54 4.44 -24.82
CA ARG A 126 13.74 3.89 -25.91
C ARG A 126 12.83 2.81 -25.35
N PRO A 127 11.53 2.84 -25.66
CA PRO A 127 10.63 1.81 -25.16
C PRO A 127 10.90 0.47 -25.82
N PRO A 128 10.48 -0.61 -25.17
CA PRO A 128 10.69 -1.93 -25.75
C PRO A 128 9.83 -2.14 -26.99
N LYS A 129 10.19 -3.17 -27.72
CA LYS A 129 9.49 -3.53 -28.90
C LYS A 129 8.03 -3.79 -28.61
N ARG A 130 7.17 -3.45 -29.61
CA ARG A 130 5.77 -3.70 -29.45
C ARG A 130 5.51 -5.17 -29.29
N ARG A 131 4.59 -5.47 -28.44
CA ARG A 131 4.20 -6.83 -28.19
C ARG A 131 3.38 -7.32 -29.38
N ARG A 132 3.66 -8.52 -29.83
CA ARG A 132 2.88 -9.11 -30.91
C ARG A 132 1.63 -9.69 -30.30
N VAL A 133 0.51 -9.49 -30.93
CA VAL A 133 -0.74 -9.99 -30.40
C VAL A 133 -1.32 -11.03 -31.34
#